data_458019f3596036d3211e63cd0988ca59
#
_entry.id   458019f3596036d3211e63cd0988ca59
#
_cell.length_a   1.000
_cell.length_b   1.000
_cell.length_c   1.000
_cell.angle_alpha   90.00
_cell.angle_beta   90.00
_cell.angle_gamma   90.00
#
_symmetry.space_group_name_H-M   'P 1'
#
loop_
_entity.id
_entity.type
_entity.pdbx_description
1 polymer ?
#
loop_
_entity_poly.entity_id
_entity_poly.type
_entity_poly.pdbx_seq_one_letter_code
_entity_poly.pdbx_strand_id
1 'polypeptide(L)'
;MTGTPGRPLSTELSEQLISVAVDILAEEGWGRLNSDRIAARARAGKAGIYRRWPTMAALARSAVSRFTLVPPPPAGASLREDLVGLVECWTRPLDREERAVASIVGAARHEEELRAGLDAALVRPLAAAVTEIGARSAERGEPIEASRLALLGSVLEAFWWQRYTAAGDGAMTADQVELVVDDVLLPIAAPASDRARQEPARV
;
A
#
# COMPACT_ATOMS: atom_id res chain seq x y z
N MET A 1 -36.76 22.16 24.32
CA MET A 1 -36.97 21.52 23.01
C MET A 1 -35.96 20.40 22.86
N THR A 2 -36.38 19.17 23.17
CA THR A 2 -35.52 17.97 23.10
C THR A 2 -35.55 17.46 21.67
N GLY A 3 -34.45 17.64 20.95
CA GLY A 3 -34.27 17.11 19.60
C GLY A 3 -34.31 15.57 19.67
N THR A 4 -35.13 14.94 18.86
CA THR A 4 -35.19 13.49 18.67
C THR A 4 -33.83 12.98 18.23
N PRO A 5 -33.25 11.96 18.91
CA PRO A 5 -31.97 11.38 18.47
C PRO A 5 -32.14 10.85 17.03
N GLY A 6 -31.30 11.29 16.10
CA GLY A 6 -31.34 10.81 14.73
C GLY A 6 -31.12 9.30 14.69
N ARG A 7 -31.82 8.61 13.77
CA ARG A 7 -31.69 7.16 13.56
C ARG A 7 -30.20 6.78 13.44
N PRO A 8 -29.72 5.74 14.15
CA PRO A 8 -28.34 5.28 14.07
C PRO A 8 -27.91 5.09 12.62
N LEU A 9 -26.66 5.46 12.30
CA LEU A 9 -26.11 5.27 10.95
C LEU A 9 -26.04 3.77 10.66
N SER A 10 -26.74 3.31 9.62
CA SER A 10 -26.68 1.90 9.21
C SER A 10 -25.25 1.56 8.75
N THR A 11 -24.65 0.54 9.36
CA THR A 11 -23.35 0.01 8.97
C THR A 11 -23.38 -0.51 7.53
N GLU A 12 -24.46 -1.23 7.17
CA GLU A 12 -24.66 -1.77 5.81
C GLU A 12 -24.62 -0.69 4.74
N LEU A 13 -25.31 0.44 4.96
CA LEU A 13 -25.26 1.56 4.03
C LEU A 13 -23.86 2.17 3.95
N SER A 14 -23.12 2.23 5.06
CA SER A 14 -21.74 2.73 5.06
C SER A 14 -20.84 1.83 4.23
N GLU A 15 -20.94 0.52 4.39
CA GLU A 15 -20.16 -0.46 3.60
C GLU A 15 -20.53 -0.39 2.12
N GLN A 16 -21.80 -0.26 1.78
CA GLN A 16 -22.25 -0.09 0.39
C GLN A 16 -21.68 1.19 -0.24
N LEU A 17 -21.72 2.31 0.47
CA LEU A 17 -21.19 3.58 -0.01
C LEU A 17 -19.67 3.52 -0.21
N ILE A 18 -18.94 2.90 0.71
CA ILE A 18 -17.50 2.67 0.59
C ILE A 18 -17.20 1.78 -0.63
N SER A 19 -17.92 0.66 -0.78
CA SER A 19 -17.71 -0.23 -1.93
C SER A 19 -17.91 0.49 -3.26
N VAL A 20 -18.99 1.27 -3.39
CA VAL A 20 -19.26 2.08 -4.59
C VAL A 20 -18.17 3.13 -4.82
N ALA A 21 -17.64 3.74 -3.76
CA ALA A 21 -16.54 4.70 -3.91
C ALA A 21 -15.26 4.02 -4.42
N VAL A 22 -14.96 2.80 -3.94
CA VAL A 22 -13.81 2.01 -4.44
C VAL A 22 -13.99 1.63 -5.90
N ASP A 23 -15.22 1.25 -6.34
CA ASP A 23 -15.50 0.98 -7.75
C ASP A 23 -15.23 2.22 -8.63
N ILE A 24 -15.73 3.39 -8.22
CA ILE A 24 -15.50 4.63 -8.96
C ILE A 24 -14.00 4.97 -9.01
N LEU A 25 -13.28 4.83 -7.90
CA LEU A 25 -11.83 5.07 -7.87
C LEU A 25 -11.07 4.13 -8.81
N ALA A 26 -11.40 2.84 -8.79
CA ALA A 26 -10.71 1.82 -9.57
C ALA A 26 -11.03 1.90 -11.08
N GLU A 27 -12.23 2.31 -11.45
CA GLU A 27 -12.73 2.31 -12.83
C GLU A 27 -12.58 3.67 -13.51
N GLU A 28 -12.84 4.76 -12.78
CA GLU A 28 -12.96 6.11 -13.34
C GLU A 28 -11.93 7.10 -12.78
N GLY A 29 -11.28 6.76 -11.66
CA GLY A 29 -10.27 7.57 -11.01
C GLY A 29 -10.80 8.65 -10.07
N TRP A 30 -9.85 9.25 -9.31
CA TRP A 30 -10.13 10.26 -8.29
C TRP A 30 -10.96 11.44 -8.77
N GLY A 31 -10.66 11.98 -9.96
CA GLY A 31 -11.37 13.14 -10.50
C GLY A 31 -12.86 12.90 -10.78
N ARG A 32 -13.31 11.65 -10.77
CA ARG A 32 -14.70 11.26 -10.95
C ARG A 32 -15.43 10.93 -9.67
N LEU A 33 -14.74 10.82 -8.56
CA LEU A 33 -15.36 10.55 -7.26
C LEU A 33 -16.11 11.78 -6.76
N ASN A 34 -17.44 11.73 -6.75
CA ASN A 34 -18.30 12.78 -6.23
C ASN A 34 -19.59 12.19 -5.66
N SER A 35 -20.29 13.00 -4.86
CA SER A 35 -21.51 12.56 -4.17
C SER A 35 -22.66 12.19 -5.10
N ASP A 36 -22.74 12.81 -6.29
CA ASP A 36 -23.78 12.49 -7.28
C ASP A 36 -23.63 11.09 -7.84
N ARG A 37 -22.41 10.73 -8.24
CA ARG A 37 -22.10 9.39 -8.75
C ARG A 37 -22.29 8.31 -7.69
N ILE A 38 -21.81 8.56 -6.47
CA ILE A 38 -21.96 7.63 -5.36
C ILE A 38 -23.46 7.44 -5.06
N ALA A 39 -24.21 8.54 -4.92
CA ALA A 39 -25.65 8.48 -4.64
C ALA A 39 -26.42 7.71 -5.72
N ALA A 40 -26.11 7.96 -7.00
CA ALA A 40 -26.73 7.27 -8.13
C ALA A 40 -26.43 5.76 -8.14
N ARG A 41 -25.13 5.38 -8.01
CA ARG A 41 -24.72 3.96 -8.03
C ARG A 41 -25.22 3.20 -6.78
N ALA A 42 -25.17 3.83 -5.60
CA ALA A 42 -25.60 3.23 -4.34
C ALA A 42 -27.13 3.32 -4.12
N ARG A 43 -27.87 4.02 -4.98
CA ARG A 43 -29.31 4.34 -4.78
C ARG A 43 -29.57 4.95 -3.40
N ALA A 44 -28.70 5.87 -2.98
CA ALA A 44 -28.71 6.51 -1.66
C ALA A 44 -28.88 8.03 -1.78
N GLY A 45 -29.32 8.68 -0.70
CA GLY A 45 -29.40 10.14 -0.67
C GLY A 45 -28.06 10.80 -0.33
N LYS A 46 -27.72 11.90 -1.02
CA LYS A 46 -26.49 12.69 -0.75
C LYS A 46 -26.34 13.10 0.72
N ALA A 47 -27.44 13.49 1.39
CA ALA A 47 -27.42 13.84 2.81
C ALA A 47 -26.90 12.69 3.70
N GLY A 48 -27.16 11.44 3.29
CA GLY A 48 -26.64 10.26 3.97
C GLY A 48 -25.14 10.10 3.83
N ILE A 49 -24.56 10.54 2.70
CA ILE A 49 -23.12 10.52 2.44
C ILE A 49 -22.43 11.59 3.29
N TYR A 50 -22.85 12.86 3.18
CA TYR A 50 -22.21 13.97 3.89
C TYR A 50 -22.34 13.89 5.41
N ARG A 51 -23.39 13.22 5.93
CA ARG A 51 -23.51 12.97 7.37
C ARG A 51 -22.44 12.00 7.88
N ARG A 52 -21.87 11.14 7.03
CA ARG A 52 -20.82 10.16 7.36
C ARG A 52 -19.44 10.69 7.07
N TRP A 53 -19.29 11.32 5.92
CA TRP A 53 -18.02 11.86 5.44
C TRP A 53 -18.23 13.28 4.93
N PRO A 54 -17.64 14.27 5.60
CA PRO A 54 -17.82 15.68 5.23
C PRO A 54 -17.22 16.01 3.87
N THR A 55 -16.21 15.24 3.43
CA THR A 55 -15.53 15.39 2.14
C THR A 55 -15.41 14.06 1.40
N MET A 56 -15.18 14.12 0.09
CA MET A 56 -14.88 12.90 -0.70
C MET A 56 -13.53 12.31 -0.32
N ALA A 57 -12.58 13.14 0.09
CA ALA A 57 -11.29 12.69 0.59
C ALA A 57 -11.42 11.88 1.90
N ALA A 58 -12.31 12.31 2.83
CA ALA A 58 -12.61 11.56 4.04
C ALA A 58 -13.27 10.20 3.75
N LEU A 59 -14.15 10.13 2.73
CA LEU A 59 -14.72 8.87 2.27
C LEU A 59 -13.65 7.96 1.66
N ALA A 60 -12.82 8.49 0.77
CA ALA A 60 -11.73 7.74 0.15
C ALA A 60 -10.72 7.24 1.21
N ARG A 61 -10.35 8.06 2.19
CA ARG A 61 -9.55 7.62 3.35
C ARG A 61 -10.19 6.44 4.06
N SER A 62 -11.49 6.54 4.38
CA SER A 62 -12.22 5.44 5.06
C SER A 62 -12.23 4.14 4.26
N ALA A 63 -12.23 4.23 2.93
CA ALA A 63 -12.11 3.08 2.05
C ALA A 63 -10.68 2.51 2.07
N VAL A 64 -9.70 3.35 1.72
CA VAL A 64 -8.29 2.94 1.52
C VAL A 64 -7.66 2.42 2.81
N SER A 65 -7.96 3.01 3.97
CA SER A 65 -7.42 2.55 5.27
C SER A 65 -7.79 1.10 5.64
N ARG A 66 -8.67 0.45 4.90
CA ARG A 66 -9.10 -0.94 5.10
C ARG A 66 -8.41 -1.93 4.18
N PHE A 67 -7.64 -1.43 3.21
CA PHE A 67 -6.98 -2.28 2.22
C PHE A 67 -5.77 -2.98 2.83
N THR A 68 -5.51 -4.19 2.36
CA THR A 68 -4.31 -4.96 2.69
C THR A 68 -3.38 -4.93 1.47
N LEU A 69 -2.67 -3.81 1.31
CA LEU A 69 -1.76 -3.61 0.16
C LEU A 69 -0.42 -4.30 0.35
N VAL A 70 -0.01 -4.50 1.58
CA VAL A 70 1.21 -5.23 1.94
C VAL A 70 0.80 -6.50 2.66
N PRO A 71 0.96 -7.67 2.04
CA PRO A 71 0.66 -8.93 2.71
C PRO A 71 1.66 -9.15 3.86
N PRO A 72 1.26 -9.86 4.93
CA PRO A 72 2.20 -10.33 5.93
C PRO A 72 3.29 -11.17 5.23
N PRO A 73 4.60 -10.91 5.48
CA PRO A 73 5.65 -11.68 4.85
C PRO A 73 5.55 -13.14 5.30
N PRO A 74 5.49 -14.12 4.37
CA PRO A 74 5.53 -15.53 4.74
C PRO A 74 6.84 -15.82 5.46
N ALA A 75 6.84 -16.77 6.39
CA ALA A 75 8.05 -17.19 7.06
C ALA A 75 8.91 -18.04 6.12
N GLY A 76 10.00 -17.44 5.62
CA GLY A 76 11.02 -18.12 4.80
C GLY A 76 12.15 -18.69 5.66
N ALA A 77 12.91 -19.62 5.11
CA ALA A 77 14.10 -20.18 5.72
C ALA A 77 15.32 -19.24 5.60
N SER A 78 15.24 -18.21 4.78
CA SER A 78 16.32 -17.24 4.52
C SER A 78 15.77 -15.84 4.33
N LEU A 79 16.64 -14.83 4.44
CA LEU A 79 16.29 -13.44 4.11
C LEU A 79 15.79 -13.30 2.67
N ARG A 80 16.39 -14.04 1.72
CA ARG A 80 15.95 -14.05 0.32
C ARG A 80 14.51 -14.51 0.20
N GLU A 81 14.15 -15.62 0.85
CA GLU A 81 12.79 -16.14 0.82
C GLU A 81 11.77 -15.20 1.48
N ASP A 82 12.13 -14.57 2.61
CA ASP A 82 11.30 -13.55 3.25
C ASP A 82 11.03 -12.37 2.30
N LEU A 83 12.05 -11.89 1.59
CA LEU A 83 11.94 -10.78 0.65
C LEU A 83 11.13 -11.17 -0.61
N VAL A 84 11.40 -12.32 -1.21
CA VAL A 84 10.62 -12.82 -2.35
C VAL A 84 9.15 -12.93 -1.97
N GLY A 85 8.84 -13.56 -0.85
CA GLY A 85 7.47 -13.72 -0.38
C GLY A 85 6.76 -12.38 -0.09
N LEU A 86 7.49 -11.36 0.39
CA LEU A 86 6.92 -10.03 0.59
C LEU A 86 6.53 -9.36 -0.74
N VAL A 87 7.35 -9.53 -1.79
CA VAL A 87 7.16 -8.83 -3.08
C VAL A 87 6.53 -9.70 -4.18
N GLU A 88 6.15 -10.93 -3.88
CA GLU A 88 5.50 -11.84 -4.82
C GLU A 88 4.23 -11.23 -5.45
N CYS A 89 3.51 -10.42 -4.68
CA CYS A 89 2.33 -9.71 -5.18
C CYS A 89 2.63 -8.77 -6.36
N TRP A 90 3.89 -8.42 -6.62
CA TRP A 90 4.26 -7.58 -7.76
C TRP A 90 4.19 -8.34 -9.10
N THR A 91 4.12 -9.66 -9.09
CA THR A 91 4.01 -10.47 -10.33
C THR A 91 2.62 -10.47 -10.93
N ARG A 92 1.61 -9.97 -10.24
CA ARG A 92 0.24 -9.89 -10.73
C ARG A 92 -0.15 -8.45 -11.10
N PRO A 93 -1.11 -8.27 -12.03
CA PRO A 93 -1.72 -6.98 -12.29
C PRO A 93 -2.34 -6.37 -11.02
N LEU A 94 -2.47 -5.05 -11.00
CA LEU A 94 -3.17 -4.33 -9.94
C LEU A 94 -4.61 -4.84 -9.82
N ASP A 95 -5.00 -5.24 -8.62
CA ASP A 95 -6.37 -5.60 -8.32
C ASP A 95 -7.27 -4.35 -8.18
N ARG A 96 -8.53 -4.54 -7.80
CA ARG A 96 -9.52 -3.46 -7.65
C ARG A 96 -9.07 -2.42 -6.63
N GLU A 97 -8.57 -2.85 -5.46
CA GLU A 97 -8.15 -1.97 -4.39
C GLU A 97 -6.87 -1.21 -4.74
N GLU A 98 -5.92 -1.90 -5.34
CA GLU A 98 -4.67 -1.33 -5.84
C GLU A 98 -4.91 -0.30 -6.96
N ARG A 99 -5.86 -0.55 -7.90
CA ARG A 99 -6.26 0.46 -8.91
C ARG A 99 -6.90 1.69 -8.27
N ALA A 100 -7.73 1.51 -7.23
CA ALA A 100 -8.28 2.64 -6.49
C ALA A 100 -7.15 3.47 -5.84
N VAL A 101 -6.15 2.82 -5.25
CA VAL A 101 -4.95 3.47 -4.69
C VAL A 101 -4.18 4.21 -5.78
N ALA A 102 -3.85 3.58 -6.90
CA ALA A 102 -3.13 4.21 -8.01
C ALA A 102 -3.81 5.51 -8.47
N SER A 103 -5.15 5.55 -8.45
CA SER A 103 -5.92 6.73 -8.87
C SER A 103 -5.79 7.94 -7.94
N ILE A 104 -5.44 7.74 -6.67
CA ILE A 104 -5.38 8.81 -5.65
C ILE A 104 -3.95 9.26 -5.30
N VAL A 105 -2.90 8.51 -5.70
CA VAL A 105 -1.50 8.80 -5.34
C VAL A 105 -1.11 10.23 -5.68
N GLY A 106 -1.44 10.71 -6.88
CA GLY A 106 -1.14 12.08 -7.30
C GLY A 106 -1.84 13.14 -6.45
N ALA A 107 -3.11 12.92 -6.10
CA ALA A 107 -3.91 13.84 -5.30
C ALA A 107 -3.49 13.87 -3.82
N ALA A 108 -2.96 12.77 -3.30
CA ALA A 108 -2.50 12.68 -1.92
C ALA A 108 -1.37 13.67 -1.56
N ARG A 109 -0.69 14.22 -2.56
CA ARG A 109 0.30 15.30 -2.36
C ARG A 109 -0.31 16.56 -1.77
N HIS A 110 -1.60 16.81 -2.03
CA HIS A 110 -2.31 18.03 -1.67
C HIS A 110 -3.49 17.77 -0.72
N GLU A 111 -3.87 16.51 -0.50
CA GLU A 111 -5.00 16.09 0.29
C GLU A 111 -4.52 15.24 1.48
N GLU A 112 -4.57 15.83 2.68
CA GLU A 112 -4.08 15.17 3.89
C GLU A 112 -4.85 13.88 4.23
N GLU A 113 -6.16 13.87 3.99
CA GLU A 113 -7.00 12.69 4.22
C GLU A 113 -6.57 11.51 3.34
N LEU A 114 -6.25 11.76 2.05
CA LEU A 114 -5.77 10.72 1.16
C LEU A 114 -4.39 10.20 1.59
N ARG A 115 -3.50 11.10 1.98
CA ARG A 115 -2.17 10.73 2.50
C ARG A 115 -2.28 9.86 3.75
N ALA A 116 -3.16 10.22 4.69
CA ALA A 116 -3.41 9.42 5.88
C ALA A 116 -4.00 8.03 5.56
N GLY A 117 -4.84 7.92 4.53
CA GLY A 117 -5.33 6.64 4.03
C GLY A 117 -4.21 5.75 3.48
N LEU A 118 -3.34 6.33 2.65
CA LEU A 118 -2.18 5.63 2.07
C LEU A 118 -1.15 5.23 3.15
N ASP A 119 -0.91 6.09 4.14
CA ASP A 119 -0.05 5.77 5.28
C ASP A 119 -0.58 4.55 6.04
N ALA A 120 -1.90 4.49 6.27
CA ALA A 120 -2.53 3.37 6.97
C ALA A 120 -2.49 2.06 6.17
N ALA A 121 -2.68 2.12 4.86
CA ALA A 121 -2.81 0.94 4.00
C ALA A 121 -1.48 0.40 3.47
N LEU A 122 -0.47 1.27 3.32
CA LEU A 122 0.82 0.90 2.71
C LEU A 122 2.00 1.17 3.65
N VAL A 123 2.23 2.45 4.04
CA VAL A 123 3.51 2.84 4.66
C VAL A 123 3.74 2.13 5.99
N ARG A 124 2.75 2.18 6.90
CA ARG A 124 2.84 1.51 8.20
C ARG A 124 2.88 -0.02 8.10
N PRO A 125 2.04 -0.70 7.30
CA PRO A 125 2.16 -2.15 7.11
C PRO A 125 3.50 -2.57 6.51
N LEU A 126 4.05 -1.82 5.55
CA LEU A 126 5.36 -2.11 4.98
C LEU A 126 6.48 -1.96 6.01
N ALA A 127 6.48 -0.89 6.81
CA ALA A 127 7.44 -0.71 7.88
C ALA A 127 7.37 -1.85 8.92
N ALA A 128 6.18 -2.31 9.24
CA ALA A 128 5.98 -3.47 10.13
C ALA A 128 6.54 -4.76 9.50
N ALA A 129 6.26 -5.02 8.22
CA ALA A 129 6.77 -6.18 7.51
C ALA A 129 8.31 -6.20 7.44
N VAL A 130 8.94 -5.06 7.15
CA VAL A 130 10.40 -4.91 7.14
C VAL A 130 11.00 -5.15 8.53
N THR A 131 10.35 -4.65 9.58
CA THR A 131 10.79 -4.87 10.96
C THR A 131 10.71 -6.35 11.32
N GLU A 132 9.66 -7.05 10.92
CA GLU A 132 9.49 -8.48 11.16
C GLU A 132 10.55 -9.31 10.41
N ILE A 133 10.83 -8.99 9.14
CA ILE A 133 11.91 -9.62 8.37
C ILE A 133 13.27 -9.43 9.06
N GLY A 134 13.55 -8.20 9.54
CA GLY A 134 14.78 -7.92 10.29
C GLY A 134 14.91 -8.74 11.59
N ALA A 135 13.81 -8.92 12.33
CA ALA A 135 13.78 -9.74 13.53
C ALA A 135 14.05 -11.21 13.22
N ARG A 136 13.40 -11.77 12.19
CA ARG A 136 13.65 -13.16 11.74
C ARG A 136 15.10 -13.36 11.28
N SER A 137 15.68 -12.41 10.57
CA SER A 137 17.09 -12.46 10.16
C SER A 137 18.02 -12.51 11.37
N ALA A 138 17.74 -11.69 12.39
CA ALA A 138 18.50 -11.72 13.64
C ALA A 138 18.36 -13.04 14.41
N GLU A 139 17.18 -13.65 14.46
CA GLU A 139 16.93 -14.97 15.06
C GLU A 139 17.70 -16.08 14.34
N ARG A 140 17.93 -15.94 13.03
CA ARG A 140 18.78 -16.85 12.24
C ARG A 140 20.29 -16.62 12.42
N GLY A 141 20.69 -15.61 13.22
CA GLY A 141 22.09 -15.24 13.42
C GLY A 141 22.67 -14.30 12.38
N GLU A 142 21.84 -13.70 11.54
CA GLU A 142 22.18 -12.79 10.46
C GLU A 142 21.58 -11.40 10.68
N PRO A 143 21.94 -10.66 11.76
CA PRO A 143 21.30 -9.38 12.08
C PRO A 143 21.61 -8.33 11.03
N ILE A 144 20.59 -7.62 10.58
CA ILE A 144 20.70 -6.49 9.67
C ILE A 144 20.89 -5.22 10.49
N GLU A 145 21.91 -4.41 10.16
CA GLU A 145 22.14 -3.12 10.81
C GLU A 145 20.93 -2.19 10.64
N ALA A 146 20.56 -1.44 11.68
CA ALA A 146 19.36 -0.61 11.71
C ALA A 146 19.30 0.41 10.54
N SER A 147 20.44 1.02 10.20
CA SER A 147 20.51 1.95 9.05
C SER A 147 20.21 1.26 7.72
N ARG A 148 20.64 0.02 7.56
CA ARG A 148 20.40 -0.79 6.37
C ARG A 148 18.98 -1.29 6.29
N LEU A 149 18.41 -1.67 7.42
CA LEU A 149 17.00 -2.05 7.51
C LEU A 149 16.09 -0.86 7.15
N ALA A 150 16.43 0.34 7.63
CA ALA A 150 15.72 1.56 7.25
C ALA A 150 15.84 1.87 5.74
N LEU A 151 17.04 1.70 5.17
CA LEU A 151 17.25 1.88 3.73
C LEU A 151 16.48 0.84 2.91
N LEU A 152 16.50 -0.42 3.34
CA LEU A 152 15.72 -1.50 2.72
C LEU A 152 14.22 -1.15 2.69
N GLY A 153 13.67 -0.67 3.81
CA GLY A 153 12.29 -0.20 3.88
C GLY A 153 11.99 0.93 2.91
N SER A 154 12.88 1.93 2.82
CA SER A 154 12.73 3.06 1.89
C SER A 154 12.76 2.64 0.42
N VAL A 155 13.62 1.69 0.07
CA VAL A 155 13.72 1.16 -1.30
C VAL A 155 12.48 0.32 -1.65
N LEU A 156 12.02 -0.54 -0.75
CA LEU A 156 10.78 -1.29 -0.91
C LEU A 156 9.58 -0.35 -1.11
N GLU A 157 9.48 0.71 -0.28
CA GLU A 157 8.42 1.71 -0.42
C GLU A 157 8.47 2.40 -1.79
N ALA A 158 9.67 2.74 -2.30
CA ALA A 158 9.82 3.34 -3.61
C ALA A 158 9.33 2.41 -4.74
N PHE A 159 9.59 1.11 -4.67
CA PHE A 159 9.07 0.13 -5.63
C PHE A 159 7.54 0.00 -5.55
N TRP A 160 6.95 0.03 -4.33
CA TRP A 160 5.50 0.06 -4.18
C TRP A 160 4.88 1.29 -4.83
N TRP A 161 5.45 2.49 -4.61
CA TRP A 161 4.97 3.70 -5.27
C TRP A 161 5.15 3.65 -6.79
N GLN A 162 6.26 3.12 -7.28
CA GLN A 162 6.47 2.91 -8.71
C GLN A 162 5.38 2.04 -9.32
N ARG A 163 5.00 0.94 -8.65
CA ARG A 163 3.93 0.05 -9.09
C ARG A 163 2.60 0.77 -9.32
N TYR A 164 2.27 1.74 -8.47
CA TYR A 164 1.02 2.50 -8.56
C TYR A 164 1.08 3.70 -9.50
N THR A 165 2.26 4.14 -9.92
CA THR A 165 2.46 5.32 -10.77
C THR A 165 2.97 5.00 -12.16
N ALA A 166 3.45 3.79 -12.40
CA ALA A 166 3.91 3.33 -13.70
C ALA A 166 2.76 3.19 -14.70
N ALA A 167 3.08 3.35 -15.98
CA ALA A 167 2.12 3.01 -17.04
C ALA A 167 1.91 1.49 -17.13
N GLY A 168 0.70 1.08 -17.44
CA GLY A 168 0.34 -0.33 -17.56
C GLY A 168 -0.41 -0.88 -16.34
N ASP A 169 -0.31 -2.18 -16.13
CA ASP A 169 -1.04 -2.89 -15.08
C ASP A 169 -0.25 -3.05 -13.76
N GLY A 170 0.96 -2.51 -13.71
CA GLY A 170 1.83 -2.55 -12.53
C GLY A 170 2.48 -3.91 -12.26
N ALA A 171 2.32 -4.91 -13.15
CA ALA A 171 2.93 -6.23 -12.98
C ALA A 171 4.41 -6.23 -13.40
N MET A 172 5.23 -6.96 -12.64
CA MET A 172 6.58 -7.35 -12.99
C MET A 172 6.61 -8.82 -13.42
N THR A 173 7.57 -9.21 -14.25
CA THR A 173 7.82 -10.64 -14.46
C THR A 173 8.48 -11.26 -13.24
N ALA A 174 8.39 -12.59 -13.09
CA ALA A 174 9.08 -13.31 -12.01
C ALA A 174 10.59 -13.02 -12.03
N ASP A 175 11.22 -13.04 -13.20
CA ASP A 175 12.65 -12.74 -13.37
C ASP A 175 13.00 -11.31 -12.91
N GLN A 176 12.12 -10.33 -13.17
CA GLN A 176 12.32 -8.96 -12.68
C GLN A 176 12.22 -8.87 -11.15
N VAL A 177 11.30 -9.62 -10.54
CA VAL A 177 11.18 -9.67 -9.08
C VAL A 177 12.42 -10.31 -8.47
N GLU A 178 12.90 -11.43 -9.03
CA GLU A 178 14.15 -12.07 -8.58
C GLU A 178 15.35 -11.13 -8.73
N LEU A 179 15.48 -10.44 -9.86
CA LEU A 179 16.54 -9.45 -10.09
C LEU A 179 16.49 -8.33 -9.03
N VAL A 180 15.31 -7.79 -8.71
CA VAL A 180 15.17 -6.77 -7.67
C VAL A 180 15.59 -7.31 -6.32
N VAL A 181 15.21 -8.53 -5.97
CA VAL A 181 15.59 -9.15 -4.71
C VAL A 181 17.10 -9.38 -4.64
N ASP A 182 17.67 -10.02 -5.67
CA ASP A 182 19.06 -10.48 -5.63
C ASP A 182 20.06 -9.35 -5.84
N ASP A 183 19.79 -8.41 -6.75
CA ASP A 183 20.74 -7.36 -7.13
C ASP A 183 20.50 -6.02 -6.39
N VAL A 184 19.32 -5.83 -5.77
CA VAL A 184 19.02 -4.57 -5.07
C VAL A 184 18.78 -4.81 -3.58
N LEU A 185 17.81 -5.64 -3.20
CA LEU A 185 17.37 -5.73 -1.80
C LEU A 185 18.37 -6.48 -0.92
N LEU A 186 18.87 -7.63 -1.34
CA LEU A 186 19.87 -8.39 -0.58
C LEU A 186 21.19 -7.63 -0.39
N PRO A 187 21.78 -6.99 -1.43
CA PRO A 187 22.98 -6.16 -1.23
C PRO A 187 22.79 -4.97 -0.30
N ILE A 188 21.57 -4.42 -0.20
CA ILE A 188 21.26 -3.38 0.79
C ILE A 188 21.32 -3.95 2.20
N ALA A 189 20.78 -5.13 2.43
CA ALA A 189 20.75 -5.78 3.73
C ALA A 189 22.13 -6.33 4.17
N ALA A 190 23.02 -6.65 3.21
CA ALA A 190 24.32 -7.23 3.49
C ALA A 190 25.24 -6.31 4.33
N PRO A 191 26.08 -6.83 5.22
CA PRO A 191 27.04 -6.04 6.02
C PRO A 191 28.04 -5.31 5.12
N ALA A 192 28.48 -4.13 5.55
CA ALA A 192 29.40 -3.28 4.80
C ALA A 192 30.75 -3.96 4.47
N SER A 193 31.19 -4.90 5.30
CA SER A 193 32.43 -5.67 5.15
C SER A 193 32.46 -6.62 3.94
N ASP A 194 31.30 -7.07 3.47
CA ASP A 194 31.23 -7.98 2.31
C ASP A 194 31.34 -7.25 0.96
N ARG A 195 30.99 -5.97 0.90
CA ARG A 195 31.13 -5.16 -0.33
C ARG A 195 32.59 -4.92 -0.72
N ALA A 196 33.49 -4.76 0.25
CA ALA A 196 34.90 -4.57 0.01
C ALA A 196 35.59 -5.82 -0.61
N ARG A 197 34.99 -7.00 -0.49
CA ARG A 197 35.50 -8.25 -1.04
C ARG A 197 35.01 -8.55 -2.47
N GLN A 198 33.94 -7.85 -2.92
CA GLN A 198 33.33 -8.06 -4.24
C GLN A 198 33.79 -7.03 -5.30
N GLU A 199 34.58 -6.00 -4.92
CA GLU A 199 35.19 -5.13 -5.92
C GLU A 199 36.33 -5.90 -6.63
N PRO A 200 36.20 -6.22 -7.95
CA PRO A 200 37.29 -6.78 -8.68
C PRO A 200 38.42 -5.76 -8.69
N ALA A 201 39.64 -6.19 -8.35
CA ALA A 201 40.85 -5.38 -8.41
C ALA A 201 40.89 -4.69 -9.80
N ARG A 202 40.73 -3.37 -9.80
CA ARG A 202 40.95 -2.58 -11.02
C ARG A 202 42.42 -2.74 -11.40
N VAL A 203 42.67 -3.47 -12.48
CA VAL A 203 43.98 -3.50 -13.21
C VAL A 203 44.02 -2.28 -14.10
#